data_bd5267d0cb693c2d60b351b46a13a6dc
#
_entry.id   bd5267d0cb693c2d60b351b46a13a6dc
#
_cell.length_a   1.000
_cell.length_b   1.000
_cell.length_c   1.000
_cell.angle_alpha   90.00
_cell.angle_beta   90.00
_cell.angle_gamma   90.00
#
_symmetry.space_group_name_H-M   'P 1'
#
loop_
_entity.id
_entity.type
_entity.pdbx_description
1 polymer ?
#
loop_
_entity_poly.entity_id
_entity_poly.type
_entity_poly.pdbx_seq_one_letter_code
_entity_poly.pdbx_strand_id
1 'polypeptide(L)'
;MSAEQQNNEEVTIDLRRLFILIKKHIISILIWMIGLGLIAYGVSEYVLVPKYTASTQLLVNRKTTDANQAYANQQADINAVTTYKDIITSNVILKGASKYLANPVTLVKKATPAKKAVYKTNDGTRTLVKKAVKAKPAVYKRESKSYSISPSELASAVSVTTTTSSQVFTLSATAETPAKAQAIANAVAKEFKEQIPKIMDVNNVTIVAEAPKGTKSYPKVKMITMVGVLAGLVISLLIIIIKDLSDTTVREDSFMTNELGLTNLGEIAHITMPKDWTFTAKTAEKRGSSRRRV
;
A
#
# COMPACT_ATOMS: atom_id res chain seq x y z
N MET A 1 -38.38 18.50 -51.71
CA MET A 1 -37.28 18.66 -50.77
C MET A 1 -37.77 18.13 -49.43
N SER A 2 -37.59 16.83 -49.20
CA SER A 2 -38.04 16.16 -47.98
C SER A 2 -36.88 16.19 -47.00
N ALA A 3 -37.11 16.84 -45.85
CA ALA A 3 -36.13 16.88 -44.77
C ALA A 3 -36.07 15.48 -44.15
N GLU A 4 -34.92 14.84 -44.25
CA GLU A 4 -34.55 13.69 -43.46
C GLU A 4 -34.52 14.11 -41.97
N GLN A 5 -35.54 13.71 -41.22
CA GLN A 5 -35.47 13.68 -39.75
C GLN A 5 -34.51 12.56 -39.38
N GLN A 6 -33.25 12.91 -39.11
CA GLN A 6 -32.35 12.06 -38.36
C GLN A 6 -32.94 11.88 -36.96
N ASN A 7 -33.56 10.75 -36.73
CA ASN A 7 -33.86 10.27 -35.41
C ASN A 7 -32.54 10.05 -34.68
N ASN A 8 -32.09 11.06 -33.96
CA ASN A 8 -31.15 10.86 -32.88
C ASN A 8 -31.88 10.07 -31.80
N GLU A 9 -31.85 8.75 -31.87
CA GLU A 9 -32.16 7.91 -30.71
C GLU A 9 -31.16 8.23 -29.61
N GLU A 10 -31.50 9.23 -28.81
CA GLU A 10 -30.83 9.44 -27.52
C GLU A 10 -31.03 8.15 -26.74
N VAL A 11 -29.93 7.44 -26.52
CA VAL A 11 -29.90 6.27 -25.62
C VAL A 11 -30.16 6.77 -24.21
N THR A 12 -31.44 7.02 -23.90
CA THR A 12 -31.86 7.37 -22.56
C THR A 12 -31.72 6.10 -21.69
N ILE A 13 -30.68 6.10 -20.87
CA ILE A 13 -30.47 5.01 -19.89
C ILE A 13 -31.59 5.15 -18.84
N ASP A 14 -32.62 4.31 -18.96
CA ASP A 14 -33.71 4.27 -18.00
C ASP A 14 -33.17 3.68 -16.68
N LEU A 15 -32.98 4.55 -15.69
CA LEU A 15 -32.49 4.19 -14.36
C LEU A 15 -33.38 3.12 -13.67
N ARG A 16 -34.69 3.11 -13.98
CA ARG A 16 -35.61 2.09 -13.47
C ARG A 16 -35.31 0.72 -14.07
N ARG A 17 -35.03 0.66 -15.35
CA ARG A 17 -34.62 -0.56 -16.05
C ARG A 17 -33.30 -1.09 -15.50
N LEU A 18 -32.31 -0.21 -15.31
CA LEU A 18 -31.03 -0.56 -14.71
C LEU A 18 -31.17 -1.14 -13.30
N PHE A 19 -32.05 -0.56 -12.47
CA PHE A 19 -32.33 -1.08 -11.14
C PHE A 19 -32.97 -2.47 -11.15
N ILE A 20 -33.90 -2.71 -12.06
CA ILE A 20 -34.54 -4.02 -12.25
C ILE A 20 -33.50 -5.07 -12.70
N LEU A 21 -32.61 -4.71 -13.61
CA LEU A 21 -31.52 -5.57 -14.08
C LEU A 21 -30.54 -5.95 -12.97
N ILE A 22 -30.14 -4.96 -12.14
CA ILE A 22 -29.29 -5.21 -10.97
C ILE A 22 -29.98 -6.19 -10.01
N LYS A 23 -31.25 -5.97 -9.68
CA LYS A 23 -32.03 -6.84 -8.79
C LYS A 23 -32.15 -8.26 -9.35
N LYS A 24 -32.36 -8.40 -10.65
CA LYS A 24 -32.48 -9.69 -11.33
C LYS A 24 -31.16 -10.47 -11.33
N HIS A 25 -30.04 -9.79 -11.43
CA HIS A 25 -28.70 -10.40 -11.56
C HIS A 25 -27.82 -10.24 -10.32
N ILE A 26 -28.42 -9.92 -9.15
CA ILE A 26 -27.68 -9.65 -7.91
C ILE A 26 -26.75 -10.79 -7.49
N ILE A 27 -27.16 -12.04 -7.71
CA ILE A 27 -26.34 -13.23 -7.41
C ILE A 27 -25.10 -13.28 -8.31
N SER A 28 -25.27 -12.97 -9.60
CA SER A 28 -24.14 -12.90 -10.54
C SER A 28 -23.15 -11.80 -10.15
N ILE A 29 -23.67 -10.62 -9.75
CA ILE A 29 -22.84 -9.50 -9.27
C ILE A 29 -22.02 -9.93 -8.05
N LEU A 30 -22.67 -10.56 -7.06
CA LEU A 30 -21.99 -11.04 -5.87
C LEU A 30 -20.91 -12.08 -6.17
N ILE A 31 -21.17 -13.01 -7.10
CA ILE A 31 -20.18 -14.02 -7.51
C ILE A 31 -18.94 -13.33 -8.13
N TRP A 32 -19.13 -12.36 -9.02
CA TRP A 32 -18.02 -11.63 -9.64
C TRP A 32 -17.24 -10.77 -8.62
N MET A 33 -17.93 -10.09 -7.71
CA MET A 33 -17.31 -9.30 -6.64
C MET A 33 -16.46 -10.17 -5.72
N ILE A 34 -17.02 -11.29 -5.25
CA ILE A 34 -16.33 -12.22 -4.36
C ILE A 34 -15.18 -12.90 -5.11
N GLY A 35 -15.42 -13.36 -6.35
CA GLY A 35 -14.42 -14.04 -7.16
C GLY A 35 -13.18 -13.18 -7.42
N LEU A 36 -13.38 -11.95 -7.91
CA LEU A 36 -12.26 -11.01 -8.15
C LEU A 36 -11.63 -10.52 -6.85
N GLY A 37 -12.40 -10.36 -5.78
CA GLY A 37 -11.87 -10.05 -4.45
C GLY A 37 -10.95 -11.15 -3.93
N LEU A 38 -11.32 -12.41 -4.07
CA LEU A 38 -10.49 -13.57 -3.68
C LEU A 38 -9.23 -13.69 -4.55
N ILE A 39 -9.34 -13.45 -5.85
CA ILE A 39 -8.17 -13.43 -6.74
C ILE A 39 -7.21 -12.31 -6.33
N ALA A 40 -7.72 -11.09 -6.10
CA ALA A 40 -6.90 -9.96 -5.66
C ALA A 40 -6.24 -10.21 -4.29
N TYR A 41 -6.95 -10.85 -3.36
CA TYR A 41 -6.40 -11.28 -2.09
C TYR A 41 -5.27 -12.29 -2.28
N GLY A 42 -5.50 -13.34 -3.07
CA GLY A 42 -4.50 -14.38 -3.35
C GLY A 42 -3.24 -13.82 -4.00
N VAL A 43 -3.40 -12.96 -5.02
CA VAL A 43 -2.26 -12.27 -5.66
C VAL A 43 -1.52 -11.41 -4.66
N SER A 44 -2.23 -10.66 -3.80
CA SER A 44 -1.60 -9.78 -2.82
C SER A 44 -0.81 -10.54 -1.75
N GLU A 45 -1.25 -11.71 -1.32
CA GLU A 45 -0.59 -12.43 -0.22
C GLU A 45 0.50 -13.39 -0.71
N TYR A 46 0.31 -14.03 -1.89
CA TYR A 46 1.20 -15.09 -2.36
C TYR A 46 2.14 -14.68 -3.50
N VAL A 47 1.77 -13.68 -4.31
CA VAL A 47 2.58 -13.28 -5.48
C VAL A 47 3.44 -12.05 -5.19
N LEU A 48 2.92 -11.09 -4.41
CA LEU A 48 3.62 -9.85 -4.15
C LEU A 48 4.68 -10.01 -3.04
N VAL A 49 5.90 -9.58 -3.34
CA VAL A 49 7.01 -9.62 -2.38
C VAL A 49 6.76 -8.63 -1.24
N PRO A 50 6.74 -9.08 0.03
CA PRO A 50 6.50 -8.20 1.15
C PRO A 50 7.66 -7.22 1.34
N LYS A 51 7.34 -5.96 1.66
CA LYS A 51 8.31 -4.94 2.06
C LYS A 51 7.99 -4.46 3.47
N TYR A 52 9.04 -4.17 4.21
CA TYR A 52 8.97 -3.74 5.60
C TYR A 52 9.55 -2.34 5.73
N THR A 53 8.86 -1.48 6.48
CA THR A 53 9.30 -0.10 6.73
C THR A 53 9.64 0.07 8.20
N ALA A 54 10.82 0.62 8.45
CA ALA A 54 11.26 1.05 9.77
C ALA A 54 11.46 2.56 9.75
N SER A 55 11.08 3.25 10.82
CA SER A 55 11.13 4.71 10.89
C SER A 55 11.86 5.15 12.14
N THR A 56 12.69 6.19 12.00
CA THR A 56 13.38 6.88 13.08
C THR A 56 12.99 8.36 13.09
N GLN A 57 12.98 8.97 14.25
CA GLN A 57 12.65 10.39 14.41
C GLN A 57 13.89 11.17 14.77
N LEU A 58 14.07 12.27 14.05
CA LEU A 58 15.21 13.18 14.19
C LEU A 58 14.70 14.57 14.52
N LEU A 59 15.33 15.19 15.51
CA LEU A 59 15.12 16.58 15.89
C LEU A 59 16.39 17.37 15.56
N VAL A 60 16.23 18.45 14.82
CA VAL A 60 17.30 19.41 14.55
C VAL A 60 17.02 20.68 15.34
N ASN A 61 17.98 21.08 16.15
CA ASN A 61 17.86 22.28 16.96
C ASN A 61 19.18 23.09 16.91
N ARG A 62 19.06 24.39 16.74
CA ARG A 62 20.18 25.34 16.91
C ARG A 62 20.28 25.74 18.36
N LYS A 63 21.50 25.79 18.90
CA LYS A 63 21.72 26.39 20.22
C LYS A 63 21.55 27.91 20.11
N THR A 64 20.45 28.41 20.64
CA THR A 64 20.22 29.84 20.81
C THR A 64 20.89 30.31 22.09
N THR A 65 21.79 31.28 21.97
CA THR A 65 22.40 31.94 23.12
C THR A 65 21.51 33.09 23.61
N ASP A 66 20.65 33.66 22.73
CA ASP A 66 19.77 34.78 23.00
C ASP A 66 18.30 34.41 22.96
N ALA A 67 17.60 34.68 24.06
CA ALA A 67 16.16 34.40 24.18
C ALA A 67 15.32 35.18 23.13
N ASN A 68 15.77 36.37 22.71
CA ASN A 68 15.06 37.17 21.71
C ASN A 68 15.13 36.60 20.28
N GLN A 69 16.08 35.71 19.99
CA GLN A 69 16.22 35.06 18.68
C GLN A 69 15.62 33.66 18.65
N ALA A 70 15.11 33.14 19.77
CA ALA A 70 14.59 31.77 19.86
C ALA A 70 13.48 31.51 18.86
N TYR A 71 12.52 32.44 18.71
CA TYR A 71 11.40 32.31 17.77
C TYR A 71 11.86 32.37 16.31
N ALA A 72 12.75 33.29 15.97
CA ALA A 72 13.29 33.42 14.61
C ALA A 72 14.08 32.17 14.20
N ASN A 73 14.88 31.61 15.13
CA ASN A 73 15.63 30.39 14.90
C ASN A 73 14.71 29.16 14.76
N GLN A 74 13.67 29.08 15.57
CA GLN A 74 12.67 28.03 15.45
C GLN A 74 11.98 28.05 14.06
N GLN A 75 11.60 29.23 13.58
CA GLN A 75 11.01 29.40 12.27
C GLN A 75 12.00 29.07 11.14
N ALA A 76 13.27 29.47 11.30
CA ALA A 76 14.33 29.11 10.36
C ALA A 76 14.57 27.58 10.30
N ASP A 77 14.55 26.93 11.47
CA ASP A 77 14.69 25.45 11.53
C ASP A 77 13.52 24.73 10.86
N ILE A 78 12.30 25.21 11.03
CA ILE A 78 11.11 24.67 10.35
C ILE A 78 11.27 24.83 8.82
N ASN A 79 11.71 25.99 8.36
CA ASN A 79 11.92 26.25 6.93
C ASN A 79 13.09 25.40 6.35
N ALA A 80 14.11 25.13 7.17
CA ALA A 80 15.25 24.32 6.77
C ALA A 80 14.95 22.81 6.66
N VAL A 81 13.81 22.35 7.15
CA VAL A 81 13.46 20.90 7.12
C VAL A 81 13.44 20.32 5.71
N THR A 82 12.99 21.09 4.71
CA THR A 82 13.06 20.68 3.30
C THR A 82 14.50 20.46 2.86
N THR A 83 15.40 21.37 3.23
CA THR A 83 16.84 21.27 2.96
C THR A 83 17.43 20.01 3.64
N TYR A 84 17.02 19.69 4.86
CA TYR A 84 17.48 18.48 5.55
C TYR A 84 17.06 17.21 4.82
N LYS A 85 15.86 17.17 4.24
CA LYS A 85 15.42 16.07 3.38
C LYS A 85 16.36 15.86 2.20
N ASP A 86 16.73 16.93 1.50
CA ASP A 86 17.62 16.87 0.35
C ASP A 86 19.05 16.43 0.75
N ILE A 87 19.53 16.91 1.90
CA ILE A 87 20.84 16.51 2.44
C ILE A 87 20.83 15.02 2.81
N ILE A 88 19.79 14.51 3.48
CA ILE A 88 19.69 13.09 3.87
C ILE A 88 19.73 12.18 2.64
N THR A 89 19.08 12.57 1.55
CA THR A 89 19.07 11.81 0.30
C THR A 89 20.29 12.08 -0.59
N SER A 90 21.20 12.97 -0.16
CA SER A 90 22.41 13.27 -0.89
C SER A 90 23.40 12.07 -0.93
N ASN A 91 24.20 12.03 -1.99
CA ASN A 91 25.20 10.98 -2.16
C ASN A 91 26.23 10.93 -1.01
N VAL A 92 26.51 12.05 -0.34
CA VAL A 92 27.45 12.11 0.77
C VAL A 92 26.95 11.27 1.95
N ILE A 93 25.71 11.48 2.37
CA ILE A 93 25.10 10.73 3.47
C ILE A 93 24.87 9.26 3.07
N LEU A 94 24.32 9.02 1.88
CA LEU A 94 24.03 7.65 1.45
C LEU A 94 25.28 6.81 1.24
N LYS A 95 26.39 7.39 0.76
CA LYS A 95 27.67 6.72 0.64
C LYS A 95 28.29 6.38 2.00
N GLY A 96 28.17 7.29 2.98
CA GLY A 96 28.60 7.04 4.36
C GLY A 96 27.76 5.92 5.00
N ALA A 97 26.45 5.98 4.88
CA ALA A 97 25.52 4.97 5.38
C ALA A 97 25.76 3.59 4.72
N SER A 98 26.02 3.54 3.41
CA SER A 98 26.38 2.31 2.68
C SER A 98 27.65 1.67 3.25
N LYS A 99 28.69 2.47 3.50
CA LYS A 99 29.95 1.98 4.11
C LYS A 99 29.71 1.45 5.53
N TYR A 100 28.91 2.17 6.33
CA TYR A 100 28.56 1.72 7.67
C TYR A 100 27.77 0.42 7.64
N LEU A 101 26.78 0.27 6.74
CA LEU A 101 26.00 -0.96 6.56
C LEU A 101 26.84 -2.16 6.12
N ALA A 102 27.87 -1.91 5.30
CA ALA A 102 28.81 -2.97 4.91
C ALA A 102 29.66 -3.48 6.09
N ASN A 103 30.00 -2.60 7.03
CA ASN A 103 30.76 -2.95 8.24
C ASN A 103 30.23 -2.20 9.47
N PRO A 104 29.11 -2.64 10.08
CA PRO A 104 28.45 -1.94 11.18
C PRO A 104 29.18 -2.15 12.50
N VAL A 105 30.30 -1.47 12.67
CA VAL A 105 31.12 -1.51 13.88
C VAL A 105 31.18 -0.15 14.55
N THR A 106 31.02 -0.13 15.86
CA THR A 106 31.16 1.08 16.68
C THR A 106 32.38 0.98 17.55
N LEU A 107 33.12 2.08 17.63
CA LEU A 107 34.28 2.19 18.49
C LEU A 107 33.87 2.30 19.95
N VAL A 108 34.03 1.24 20.72
CA VAL A 108 33.69 1.23 22.16
C VAL A 108 34.80 1.86 23.00
N LYS A 109 36.05 1.60 22.67
CA LYS A 109 37.22 2.18 23.35
C LYS A 109 38.25 2.62 22.31
N LYS A 110 38.69 3.87 22.45
CA LYS A 110 39.81 4.39 21.64
C LYS A 110 41.10 3.66 21.98
N ALA A 111 41.94 3.47 20.96
CA ALA A 111 43.30 2.97 21.18
C ALA A 111 44.05 3.89 22.17
N THR A 112 44.72 3.32 23.13
CA THR A 112 45.59 4.07 24.04
C THR A 112 47.02 3.88 23.53
N PRO A 113 47.71 4.96 23.12
CA PRO A 113 49.13 4.85 22.68
C PRO A 113 50.01 4.40 23.84
N ALA A 114 51.05 3.69 23.55
CA ALA A 114 52.06 3.37 24.54
C ALA A 114 52.71 4.65 25.07
N LYS A 115 52.78 4.77 26.36
CA LYS A 115 53.52 5.85 27.01
C LYS A 115 54.74 5.26 27.69
N LYS A 116 55.93 5.83 27.42
CA LYS A 116 57.16 5.46 28.08
C LYS A 116 57.13 5.89 29.55
N ALA A 117 57.80 5.13 30.39
CA ALA A 117 57.99 5.56 31.78
C ALA A 117 58.74 6.87 31.83
N VAL A 118 58.27 7.80 32.68
CA VAL A 118 58.93 9.08 32.90
C VAL A 118 59.66 9.01 34.25
N TYR A 119 60.97 9.25 34.19
CA TYR A 119 61.84 9.31 35.33
C TYR A 119 62.25 10.74 35.58
N LYS A 120 62.32 11.18 36.82
CA LYS A 120 62.89 12.44 37.22
C LYS A 120 64.23 12.11 37.93
N THR A 121 65.30 12.79 37.52
CA THR A 121 66.59 12.66 38.15
C THR A 121 66.83 13.90 39.00
N ASN A 122 66.92 13.70 40.34
CA ASN A 122 67.36 14.73 41.31
C ASN A 122 68.59 14.16 42.02
N ASP A 123 69.68 14.94 42.07
CA ASP A 123 70.97 14.58 42.71
C ASP A 123 71.49 13.19 42.38
N GLY A 124 71.46 12.82 41.10
CA GLY A 124 71.96 11.50 40.64
C GLY A 124 71.05 10.33 40.91
N THR A 125 69.93 10.51 41.62
CA THR A 125 68.95 9.45 41.87
C THR A 125 67.75 9.51 40.92
N ARG A 126 67.52 8.46 40.15
CA ARG A 126 66.41 8.30 39.17
C ARG A 126 65.16 7.83 39.86
N THR A 127 64.17 8.69 40.06
CA THR A 127 62.88 8.32 40.62
C THR A 127 61.84 8.19 39.51
N LEU A 128 61.06 7.07 39.56
CA LEU A 128 59.96 6.82 38.62
C LEU A 128 58.76 7.72 38.92
N VAL A 129 58.50 8.70 38.06
CA VAL A 129 57.36 9.62 38.22
C VAL A 129 56.09 9.08 37.58
N LYS A 130 56.18 8.42 36.45
CA LYS A 130 55.05 7.79 35.78
C LYS A 130 55.44 6.42 35.22
N LYS A 131 54.62 5.42 35.51
CA LYS A 131 54.81 4.05 35.02
C LYS A 131 54.54 4.00 33.50
N ALA A 132 55.25 3.14 32.76
CA ALA A 132 55.00 2.85 31.38
C ALA A 132 53.56 2.32 31.22
N VAL A 133 52.85 2.83 30.21
CA VAL A 133 51.52 2.33 29.85
C VAL A 133 51.68 1.54 28.53
N LYS A 134 51.30 0.28 28.52
CA LYS A 134 51.28 -0.54 27.30
C LYS A 134 50.18 -0.03 26.36
N ALA A 135 50.45 -0.04 25.07
CA ALA A 135 49.42 0.25 24.06
C ALA A 135 48.24 -0.71 24.21
N LYS A 136 47.03 -0.16 24.20
CA LYS A 136 45.83 -0.96 24.12
C LYS A 136 45.16 -0.73 22.77
N PRO A 137 44.82 -1.79 22.03
CA PRO A 137 44.14 -1.64 20.74
C PRO A 137 42.75 -1.05 20.93
N ALA A 138 42.25 -0.42 19.88
CA ALA A 138 40.83 0.02 19.86
C ALA A 138 39.91 -1.20 19.93
N VAL A 139 38.84 -1.09 20.71
CA VAL A 139 37.82 -2.12 20.83
C VAL A 139 36.59 -1.71 20.04
N TYR A 140 36.23 -2.53 19.06
CA TYR A 140 35.06 -2.35 18.22
C TYR A 140 33.98 -3.36 18.61
N LYS A 141 32.71 -2.92 18.58
CA LYS A 141 31.55 -3.78 18.77
C LYS A 141 30.72 -3.74 17.47
N ARG A 142 30.31 -4.91 16.99
CA ARG A 142 29.39 -5.01 15.85
C ARG A 142 27.94 -4.77 16.33
N GLU A 143 27.22 -3.86 15.71
CA GLU A 143 25.86 -3.47 16.13
C GLU A 143 24.78 -4.27 15.39
N SER A 144 25.03 -4.67 14.14
CA SER A 144 24.04 -5.38 13.32
C SER A 144 24.72 -6.34 12.32
N LYS A 145 23.90 -7.06 11.53
CA LYS A 145 24.38 -7.79 10.36
C LYS A 145 24.92 -6.82 9.32
N SER A 146 25.92 -7.25 8.55
CA SER A 146 26.42 -6.49 7.41
C SER A 146 25.47 -6.61 6.22
N TYR A 147 25.22 -5.48 5.55
CA TYR A 147 24.42 -5.40 4.34
C TYR A 147 25.20 -4.64 3.28
N SER A 148 25.41 -5.27 2.11
CA SER A 148 26.00 -4.59 0.96
C SER A 148 24.89 -3.95 0.15
N ILE A 149 24.75 -2.64 0.24
CA ILE A 149 23.69 -1.85 -0.40
C ILE A 149 24.36 -0.67 -1.08
N SER A 150 24.06 -0.43 -2.35
CA SER A 150 24.60 0.71 -3.08
C SER A 150 23.92 2.04 -2.63
N PRO A 151 24.61 3.19 -2.78
CA PRO A 151 24.00 4.48 -2.47
C PRO A 151 22.73 4.77 -3.28
N SER A 152 22.65 4.32 -4.54
CA SER A 152 21.47 4.47 -5.39
C SER A 152 20.27 3.64 -4.88
N GLU A 153 20.55 2.42 -4.42
CA GLU A 153 19.52 1.57 -3.79
C GLU A 153 19.02 2.17 -2.48
N LEU A 154 19.94 2.75 -1.67
CA LEU A 154 19.55 3.48 -0.46
C LEU A 154 18.69 4.70 -0.78
N ALA A 155 18.98 5.44 -1.85
CA ALA A 155 18.19 6.60 -2.26
C ALA A 155 16.72 6.23 -2.56
N SER A 156 16.49 5.08 -3.18
CA SER A 156 15.13 4.58 -3.46
C SER A 156 14.44 3.96 -2.25
N ALA A 157 15.23 3.44 -1.30
CA ALA A 157 14.72 2.78 -0.10
C ALA A 157 14.38 3.75 1.04
N VAL A 158 14.95 4.97 1.01
CA VAL A 158 14.82 5.95 2.09
C VAL A 158 13.84 7.05 1.70
N SER A 159 12.95 7.41 2.62
CA SER A 159 12.05 8.55 2.48
C SER A 159 12.04 9.38 3.76
N VAL A 160 11.90 10.68 3.60
CA VAL A 160 11.82 11.64 4.72
C VAL A 160 10.47 12.32 4.68
N THR A 161 9.76 12.25 5.80
CA THR A 161 8.45 12.89 5.98
C THR A 161 8.54 13.91 7.10
N THR A 162 7.96 15.06 6.89
CA THR A 162 7.94 16.17 7.84
C THR A 162 6.51 16.50 8.22
N THR A 163 6.30 16.90 9.46
CA THR A 163 5.01 17.45 9.89
C THR A 163 5.09 18.96 9.79
N THR A 164 4.07 19.59 9.24
CA THR A 164 4.00 21.05 9.11
C THR A 164 4.26 21.73 10.47
N SER A 165 5.11 22.73 10.48
CA SER A 165 5.49 23.51 11.69
C SER A 165 6.20 22.70 12.78
N SER A 166 6.88 21.61 12.42
CA SER A 166 7.65 20.79 13.36
C SER A 166 9.14 20.78 13.02
N GLN A 167 9.98 20.86 14.04
CA GLN A 167 11.43 20.63 13.93
C GLN A 167 11.79 19.14 13.91
N VAL A 168 10.79 18.27 14.16
CA VAL A 168 10.95 16.82 14.12
C VAL A 168 10.55 16.33 12.74
N PHE A 169 11.40 15.53 12.14
CA PHE A 169 11.08 14.80 10.92
C PHE A 169 11.30 13.30 11.09
N THR A 170 10.58 12.54 10.30
CA THR A 170 10.62 11.08 10.31
C THR A 170 11.40 10.59 9.09
N LEU A 171 12.46 9.86 9.34
CA LEU A 171 13.23 9.13 8.34
C LEU A 171 12.72 7.68 8.30
N SER A 172 12.18 7.28 7.17
CA SER A 172 11.67 5.92 6.94
C SER A 172 12.52 5.19 5.94
N ALA A 173 12.83 3.93 6.23
CA ALA A 173 13.55 3.05 5.31
C ALA A 173 12.73 1.81 5.03
N THR A 174 12.62 1.44 3.74
CA THR A 174 11.86 0.29 3.27
C THR A 174 12.81 -0.78 2.71
N ALA A 175 12.65 -2.02 3.16
CA ALA A 175 13.48 -3.14 2.73
C ALA A 175 12.71 -4.46 2.71
N GLU A 176 13.32 -5.52 2.19
CA GLU A 176 12.73 -6.87 2.08
C GLU A 176 12.59 -7.59 3.43
N THR A 177 13.38 -7.18 4.43
CA THR A 177 13.32 -7.77 5.77
C THR A 177 13.22 -6.72 6.86
N PRO A 178 12.52 -7.01 7.99
CA PRO A 178 12.36 -6.09 9.11
C PRO A 178 13.70 -5.58 9.66
N ALA A 179 14.70 -6.48 9.75
CA ALA A 179 16.02 -6.14 10.28
C ALA A 179 16.84 -5.28 9.30
N LYS A 180 16.74 -5.52 7.98
CA LYS A 180 17.41 -4.71 6.95
C LYS A 180 16.83 -3.28 6.95
N ALA A 181 15.49 -3.14 7.04
CA ALA A 181 14.82 -1.83 7.12
C ALA A 181 15.29 -1.03 8.37
N GLN A 182 15.31 -1.69 9.53
CA GLN A 182 15.83 -1.11 10.77
C GLN A 182 17.28 -0.65 10.63
N ALA A 183 18.15 -1.51 10.09
CA ALA A 183 19.57 -1.22 9.92
C ALA A 183 19.78 -0.02 9.00
N ILE A 184 19.05 0.07 7.87
CA ILE A 184 19.12 1.19 6.94
C ILE A 184 18.69 2.49 7.62
N ALA A 185 17.52 2.52 8.28
CA ALA A 185 17.01 3.72 8.93
C ALA A 185 18.00 4.26 9.98
N ASN A 186 18.52 3.38 10.84
CA ASN A 186 19.47 3.78 11.87
C ASN A 186 20.84 4.18 11.30
N ALA A 187 21.33 3.51 10.25
CA ALA A 187 22.57 3.86 9.59
C ALA A 187 22.53 5.25 8.94
N VAL A 188 21.46 5.55 8.20
CA VAL A 188 21.28 6.86 7.56
C VAL A 188 21.09 7.96 8.61
N ALA A 189 20.32 7.71 9.67
CA ALA A 189 20.15 8.66 10.77
C ALA A 189 21.45 8.96 11.50
N LYS A 190 22.28 7.93 11.73
CA LYS A 190 23.60 8.07 12.36
C LYS A 190 24.54 8.89 11.49
N GLU A 191 24.64 8.53 10.20
CA GLU A 191 25.49 9.26 9.26
C GLU A 191 25.02 10.72 9.10
N PHE A 192 23.73 10.97 9.02
CA PHE A 192 23.19 12.33 8.97
C PHE A 192 23.59 13.12 10.23
N LYS A 193 23.43 12.55 11.42
CA LYS A 193 23.81 13.16 12.69
C LYS A 193 25.31 13.54 12.72
N GLU A 194 26.17 12.70 12.13
CA GLU A 194 27.63 12.91 12.12
C GLU A 194 28.08 13.93 11.06
N GLN A 195 27.37 14.02 9.94
CA GLN A 195 27.78 14.86 8.80
C GLN A 195 27.13 16.23 8.79
N ILE A 196 25.90 16.37 9.29
CA ILE A 196 25.17 17.63 9.20
C ILE A 196 25.89 18.81 9.88
N PRO A 197 26.56 18.64 11.06
CA PRO A 197 27.30 19.72 11.68
C PRO A 197 28.53 20.19 10.87
N LYS A 198 28.97 19.37 9.89
CA LYS A 198 30.10 19.73 8.99
C LYS A 198 29.62 20.42 7.72
N ILE A 199 28.34 20.24 7.35
CA ILE A 199 27.74 20.77 6.12
C ILE A 199 27.03 22.11 6.40
N MET A 200 26.40 22.21 7.56
CA MET A 200 25.63 23.36 7.98
C MET A 200 26.02 23.76 9.40
N ASP A 201 25.88 25.02 9.71
CA ASP A 201 26.10 25.56 11.08
C ASP A 201 24.96 25.18 12.03
N VAL A 202 24.75 23.87 12.18
CA VAL A 202 23.72 23.28 13.04
C VAL A 202 24.41 22.51 14.17
N ASN A 203 24.26 22.96 15.37
CA ASN A 203 25.07 22.43 16.49
C ASN A 203 24.53 21.13 17.08
N ASN A 204 23.28 20.78 16.88
CA ASN A 204 22.70 19.59 17.52
C ASN A 204 21.64 18.90 16.69
N VAL A 205 21.94 17.66 16.30
CA VAL A 205 20.95 16.70 15.78
C VAL A 205 20.79 15.59 16.80
N THR A 206 19.57 15.42 17.27
CA THR A 206 19.23 14.40 18.24
C THR A 206 18.34 13.33 17.58
N ILE A 207 18.73 12.07 17.70
CA ILE A 207 17.85 10.96 17.38
C ILE A 207 16.88 10.83 18.55
N VAL A 208 15.62 11.22 18.33
CA VAL A 208 14.56 11.19 19.36
C VAL A 208 14.13 9.75 19.61
N ALA A 209 13.98 8.98 18.55
CA ALA A 209 13.63 7.57 18.61
C ALA A 209 14.43 6.80 17.56
N GLU A 210 15.11 5.74 17.97
CA GLU A 210 15.74 4.81 17.06
C GLU A 210 14.68 3.97 16.32
N ALA A 211 15.00 3.56 15.09
CA ALA A 211 14.08 2.73 14.33
C ALA A 211 13.90 1.36 14.99
N PRO A 212 12.67 0.96 15.31
CA PRO A 212 12.36 -0.40 15.70
C PRO A 212 12.49 -1.36 14.51
N LYS A 213 12.28 -2.65 14.73
CA LYS A 213 12.17 -3.61 13.62
C LYS A 213 11.05 -3.18 12.68
N GLY A 214 11.33 -3.24 11.37
CA GLY A 214 10.37 -2.82 10.36
C GLY A 214 9.04 -3.57 10.43
N THR A 215 7.93 -2.87 10.22
CA THR A 215 6.59 -3.43 10.08
C THR A 215 6.26 -3.66 8.61
N LYS A 216 5.43 -4.68 8.29
CA LYS A 216 4.98 -4.96 6.92
C LYS A 216 4.20 -3.73 6.40
N SER A 217 4.72 -3.07 5.38
CA SER A 217 4.12 -1.88 4.77
C SER A 217 3.52 -2.16 3.38
N TYR A 218 4.00 -3.22 2.71
CA TYR A 218 3.53 -3.66 1.41
C TYR A 218 3.49 -5.19 1.35
N PRO A 219 2.54 -5.81 0.64
CA PRO A 219 1.38 -5.18 0.02
C PRO A 219 0.33 -4.73 1.04
N LYS A 220 -0.42 -3.68 0.71
CA LYS A 220 -1.61 -3.26 1.48
C LYS A 220 -2.79 -4.17 1.12
N VAL A 221 -2.78 -5.39 1.63
CA VAL A 221 -3.73 -6.46 1.28
C VAL A 221 -5.19 -5.97 1.30
N LYS A 222 -5.60 -5.28 2.37
CA LYS A 222 -6.97 -4.75 2.50
C LYS A 222 -7.34 -3.81 1.34
N MET A 223 -6.42 -2.95 0.93
CA MET A 223 -6.66 -1.98 -0.14
C MET A 223 -6.73 -2.67 -1.50
N ILE A 224 -5.82 -3.62 -1.78
CA ILE A 224 -5.80 -4.38 -3.02
C ILE A 224 -7.06 -5.24 -3.15
N THR A 225 -7.49 -5.91 -2.08
CA THR A 225 -8.73 -6.69 -2.06
C THR A 225 -9.95 -5.80 -2.30
N MET A 226 -10.02 -4.62 -1.69
CA MET A 226 -11.12 -3.67 -1.92
C MET A 226 -11.18 -3.22 -3.38
N VAL A 227 -10.05 -2.92 -3.99
CA VAL A 227 -9.97 -2.59 -5.42
C VAL A 227 -10.43 -3.76 -6.29
N GLY A 228 -10.06 -5.00 -5.94
CA GLY A 228 -10.51 -6.20 -6.62
C GLY A 228 -12.03 -6.39 -6.56
N VAL A 229 -12.64 -6.15 -5.40
CA VAL A 229 -14.10 -6.20 -5.22
C VAL A 229 -14.81 -5.13 -6.05
N LEU A 230 -14.30 -3.89 -6.06
CA LEU A 230 -14.85 -2.81 -6.88
C LEU A 230 -14.71 -3.10 -8.38
N ALA A 231 -13.57 -3.63 -8.81
CA ALA A 231 -13.39 -4.06 -10.18
C ALA A 231 -14.38 -5.16 -10.56
N GLY A 232 -14.66 -6.11 -9.64
CA GLY A 232 -15.67 -7.14 -9.81
C GLY A 232 -17.07 -6.58 -10.03
N LEU A 233 -17.44 -5.55 -9.28
CA LEU A 233 -18.70 -4.85 -9.45
C LEU A 233 -18.80 -4.19 -10.83
N VAL A 234 -17.79 -3.44 -11.23
CA VAL A 234 -17.79 -2.75 -12.55
C VAL A 234 -17.86 -3.76 -13.68
N ILE A 235 -17.05 -4.80 -13.66
CA ILE A 235 -17.04 -5.83 -14.70
C ILE A 235 -18.38 -6.56 -14.76
N SER A 236 -18.99 -6.88 -13.61
CA SER A 236 -20.28 -7.57 -13.59
C SER A 236 -21.39 -6.71 -14.18
N LEU A 237 -21.40 -5.40 -13.91
CA LEU A 237 -22.36 -4.47 -14.49
C LEU A 237 -22.19 -4.36 -16.01
N LEU A 238 -20.96 -4.26 -16.49
CA LEU A 238 -20.67 -4.25 -17.92
C LEU A 238 -21.17 -5.50 -18.63
N ILE A 239 -20.91 -6.69 -18.06
CA ILE A 239 -21.38 -7.95 -18.61
C ILE A 239 -22.92 -8.01 -18.65
N ILE A 240 -23.59 -7.52 -17.61
CA ILE A 240 -25.06 -7.49 -17.55
C ILE A 240 -25.63 -6.57 -18.61
N ILE A 241 -25.06 -5.36 -18.77
CA ILE A 241 -25.49 -4.39 -19.78
C ILE A 241 -25.27 -4.95 -21.19
N ILE A 242 -24.10 -5.50 -21.48
CA ILE A 242 -23.81 -6.10 -22.79
C ILE A 242 -24.80 -7.25 -23.08
N LYS A 243 -25.08 -8.10 -22.07
CA LYS A 243 -26.02 -9.19 -22.22
C LYS A 243 -27.46 -8.70 -22.44
N ASP A 244 -27.87 -7.62 -21.78
CA ASP A 244 -29.21 -7.01 -21.95
C ASP A 244 -29.34 -6.35 -23.33
N LEU A 245 -28.28 -5.65 -23.81
CA LEU A 245 -28.24 -5.08 -25.17
C LEU A 245 -28.22 -6.13 -26.26
N SER A 246 -27.64 -7.33 -25.98
CA SER A 246 -27.59 -8.45 -26.92
C SER A 246 -28.85 -9.31 -26.88
N ASP A 247 -29.76 -9.08 -25.93
CA ASP A 247 -31.01 -9.81 -25.79
C ASP A 247 -32.07 -9.19 -26.70
N THR A 248 -32.22 -9.71 -27.90
CA THR A 248 -33.19 -9.30 -28.91
C THR A 248 -34.60 -9.87 -28.67
N THR A 249 -34.85 -10.46 -27.52
CA THR A 249 -36.14 -11.08 -27.19
C THR A 249 -37.19 -10.00 -26.95
N VAL A 250 -38.26 -10.03 -27.73
CA VAL A 250 -39.44 -9.19 -27.52
C VAL A 250 -40.14 -9.61 -26.24
N ARG A 251 -40.12 -8.73 -25.21
CA ARG A 251 -40.68 -9.04 -23.87
C ARG A 251 -41.91 -8.21 -23.53
N GLU A 252 -42.20 -7.17 -24.29
CA GLU A 252 -43.31 -6.27 -24.03
C GLU A 252 -44.32 -6.31 -25.18
N ASP A 253 -45.59 -6.49 -24.84
CA ASP A 253 -46.71 -6.42 -25.80
C ASP A 253 -46.80 -5.05 -26.47
N SER A 254 -46.35 -4.03 -25.77
CA SER A 254 -46.25 -2.66 -26.27
C SER A 254 -45.35 -2.52 -27.51
N PHE A 255 -44.28 -3.29 -27.59
CA PHE A 255 -43.38 -3.30 -28.75
C PHE A 255 -44.06 -3.89 -29.99
N MET A 256 -44.83 -4.96 -29.81
CA MET A 256 -45.58 -5.62 -30.91
C MET A 256 -46.65 -4.70 -31.49
N THR A 257 -47.35 -3.95 -30.60
CA THR A 257 -48.42 -3.04 -31.05
C THR A 257 -47.94 -1.69 -31.55
N ASN A 258 -46.96 -1.08 -30.89
CA ASN A 258 -46.51 0.29 -31.23
C ASN A 258 -45.46 0.36 -32.31
N GLU A 259 -44.51 -0.58 -32.32
CA GLU A 259 -43.39 -0.60 -33.27
C GLU A 259 -43.69 -1.45 -34.53
N LEU A 260 -44.29 -2.63 -34.32
CA LEU A 260 -44.57 -3.57 -35.42
C LEU A 260 -45.98 -3.45 -35.97
N GLY A 261 -46.87 -2.64 -35.37
CA GLY A 261 -48.23 -2.47 -35.81
C GLY A 261 -49.07 -3.78 -35.76
N LEU A 262 -48.62 -4.77 -35.00
CA LEU A 262 -49.28 -6.08 -34.89
C LEU A 262 -50.30 -6.06 -33.77
N THR A 263 -51.51 -6.54 -34.01
CA THR A 263 -52.52 -6.65 -32.95
C THR A 263 -52.23 -7.84 -32.06
N ASN A 264 -52.11 -7.64 -30.76
CA ASN A 264 -51.94 -8.72 -29.80
C ASN A 264 -53.25 -9.56 -29.73
N LEU A 265 -53.17 -10.82 -30.14
CA LEU A 265 -54.29 -11.75 -30.15
C LEU A 265 -54.52 -12.46 -28.81
N GLY A 266 -53.72 -12.18 -27.82
CA GLY A 266 -53.79 -12.74 -26.48
C GLY A 266 -52.53 -13.50 -26.07
N GLU A 267 -52.32 -13.62 -24.78
CA GLU A 267 -51.22 -14.32 -24.16
C GLU A 267 -51.64 -15.77 -23.78
N ILE A 268 -50.92 -16.76 -24.21
CA ILE A 268 -51.09 -18.15 -23.81
C ILE A 268 -50.16 -18.50 -22.67
N ALA A 269 -50.66 -18.58 -21.46
CA ALA A 269 -49.88 -19.00 -20.32
C ALA A 269 -49.51 -20.49 -20.42
N HIS A 270 -48.28 -20.82 -20.07
CA HIS A 270 -47.82 -22.19 -19.95
C HIS A 270 -48.54 -22.86 -18.77
N ILE A 271 -49.50 -23.75 -19.07
CA ILE A 271 -50.21 -24.54 -18.05
C ILE A 271 -49.32 -25.70 -17.67
N THR A 272 -48.72 -25.67 -16.49
CA THR A 272 -48.09 -26.85 -15.89
C THR A 272 -49.17 -27.81 -15.39
N MET A 273 -49.35 -28.92 -16.09
CA MET A 273 -50.25 -29.98 -15.63
C MET A 273 -49.73 -30.54 -14.30
N PRO A 274 -50.60 -30.67 -13.27
CA PRO A 274 -50.23 -31.39 -12.07
C PRO A 274 -49.85 -32.83 -12.42
N LYS A 275 -48.87 -33.38 -11.76
CA LYS A 275 -48.32 -34.73 -12.00
C LYS A 275 -49.33 -35.86 -11.89
N ASP A 276 -50.50 -35.61 -11.29
CA ASP A 276 -51.56 -36.56 -10.96
C ASP A 276 -52.78 -36.46 -11.90
N TRP A 277 -52.67 -35.70 -13.01
CA TRP A 277 -53.79 -35.54 -13.93
C TRP A 277 -53.89 -36.73 -14.88
N THR A 278 -54.68 -37.75 -14.52
CA THR A 278 -55.03 -38.85 -15.39
C THR A 278 -56.28 -38.50 -16.19
N PHE A 279 -56.19 -38.50 -17.52
CA PHE A 279 -57.40 -38.47 -18.38
C PHE A 279 -58.20 -39.74 -18.19
N THR A 280 -59.27 -39.68 -17.38
CA THR A 280 -60.27 -40.74 -17.43
C THR A 280 -61.11 -40.51 -18.67
N ALA A 281 -60.78 -41.20 -19.75
CA ALA A 281 -61.72 -41.34 -20.88
C ALA A 281 -63.00 -42.01 -20.40
N LYS A 282 -64.06 -41.18 -20.28
CA LYS A 282 -65.43 -41.78 -20.08
C LYS A 282 -65.69 -42.67 -21.25
N THR A 283 -65.66 -44.01 -21.05
CA THR A 283 -66.09 -45.00 -21.97
C THR A 283 -67.56 -44.76 -22.27
N ALA A 284 -67.90 -44.47 -23.54
CA ALA A 284 -69.25 -44.30 -24.00
C ALA A 284 -70.00 -45.64 -23.80
N GLU A 285 -70.84 -45.62 -22.83
CA GLU A 285 -71.74 -46.79 -22.51
C GLU A 285 -72.62 -47.07 -23.72
N LYS A 286 -72.43 -48.24 -24.32
CA LYS A 286 -73.29 -48.80 -25.41
C LYS A 286 -74.70 -48.85 -24.88
N ARG A 287 -75.59 -47.97 -25.30
CA ARG A 287 -77.02 -48.13 -25.18
C ARG A 287 -77.45 -49.28 -26.06
N GLY A 288 -77.72 -50.37 -25.41
CA GLY A 288 -78.30 -51.51 -26.07
C GLY A 288 -79.67 -51.20 -26.70
N SER A 289 -79.80 -51.44 -27.99
CA SER A 289 -81.05 -51.37 -28.71
C SER A 289 -81.98 -52.55 -28.30
N SER A 290 -83.00 -52.23 -27.52
CA SER A 290 -84.12 -53.17 -27.30
C SER A 290 -84.97 -53.23 -28.55
N ARG A 291 -84.83 -54.34 -29.28
CA ARG A 291 -85.82 -54.72 -30.28
C ARG A 291 -87.08 -55.20 -29.59
N ARG A 292 -88.20 -54.52 -29.75
CA ARG A 292 -89.54 -55.07 -29.54
C ARG A 292 -90.00 -55.66 -30.86
N ARG A 293 -90.35 -56.97 -30.83
CA ARG A 293 -91.19 -57.65 -31.83
C ARG A 293 -92.63 -57.50 -31.40
N VAL A 294 -93.47 -57.10 -32.30
CA VAL A 294 -94.72 -57.76 -32.67
C VAL A 294 -95.02 -57.28 -34.09
#